data_ddeafe98cbc024df58bfaa2fefd74009
#
_entry.id   ddeafe98cbc024df58bfaa2fefd74009
#
_cell.length_a   1.000
_cell.length_b   1.000
_cell.length_c   1.000
_cell.angle_alpha   90.00
_cell.angle_beta   90.00
_cell.angle_gamma   90.00
#
_symmetry.space_group_name_H-M   'P 1'
#
loop_
_entity.id
_entity.type
_entity.pdbx_description
1 polymer ?
#
loop_
_entity_poly.entity_id
_entity_poly.type
_entity_poly.pdbx_seq_one_letter_code
_entity_poly.pdbx_strand_id
1 'polypeptide(L)'
;GLNRRHYSSTTLVKKMIEGYSGKRLINIIDQEDTKAALDSGQPEKVVENWMYANSIHLIDYFNIFCRGKIENVEYLIDWEYEKTNFVLTKLNFSSGDIGIYQCYWNAPGPWSVSISNSKIRFDLKPLEKGNYQLYGSRDLFELDIDAYDQIYKPGLYFQAQEALKAANNKPHKLVSIDEGYKTMELVRLIYNLNS
;
A
#
# COMPACT_ATOMS: atom_id res chain seq x y z
N GLY A 1 -7.92 -10.98 1.03
CA GLY A 1 -6.61 -11.05 0.39
C GLY A 1 -6.11 -9.68 -0.03
N LEU A 2 -4.82 -9.56 -0.23
CA LEU A 2 -4.16 -8.30 -0.60
C LEU A 2 -4.30 -8.06 -2.12
N ASN A 3 -5.52 -7.78 -2.58
CA ASN A 3 -5.86 -7.66 -4.00
C ASN A 3 -5.17 -6.47 -4.71
N ARG A 4 -4.74 -5.45 -3.98
CA ARG A 4 -4.05 -4.29 -4.55
C ARG A 4 -2.70 -4.63 -5.19
N ARG A 5 -2.08 -5.75 -4.80
CA ARG A 5 -0.92 -6.32 -5.51
C ARG A 5 -1.20 -6.68 -6.96
N HIS A 6 -2.49 -6.94 -7.29
CA HIS A 6 -2.95 -7.34 -8.61
C HIS A 6 -3.57 -6.19 -9.41
N TYR A 7 -3.58 -4.96 -8.88
CA TYR A 7 -3.97 -3.80 -9.67
C TYR A 7 -3.02 -3.64 -10.86
N SER A 8 -3.54 -3.37 -12.03
CA SER A 8 -2.72 -3.10 -13.21
C SER A 8 -1.83 -1.87 -13.00
N SER A 9 -2.32 -0.84 -12.31
CA SER A 9 -1.52 0.30 -11.86
C SER A 9 -0.30 -0.14 -11.04
N THR A 10 -0.50 -0.98 -10.03
CA THR A 10 0.57 -1.49 -9.16
C THR A 10 1.60 -2.32 -9.94
N THR A 11 1.13 -3.24 -10.78
CA THR A 11 2.01 -4.11 -11.57
C THR A 11 2.79 -3.35 -12.62
N LEU A 12 2.18 -2.35 -13.26
CA LEU A 12 2.84 -1.49 -14.24
C LEU A 12 3.91 -0.63 -13.57
N VAL A 13 3.59 0.05 -12.46
CA VAL A 13 4.56 0.86 -11.70
C VAL A 13 5.73 0.00 -11.22
N LYS A 14 5.46 -1.22 -10.71
CA LYS A 14 6.51 -2.14 -10.29
C LYS A 14 7.47 -2.46 -11.44
N LYS A 15 6.94 -2.82 -12.60
CA LYS A 15 7.73 -3.10 -13.80
C LYS A 15 8.55 -1.88 -14.25
N MET A 16 7.96 -0.68 -14.23
CA MET A 16 8.64 0.53 -14.68
C MET A 16 9.74 0.95 -13.71
N ILE A 17 9.51 0.93 -12.40
CA ILE A 17 10.51 1.37 -11.40
C ILE A 17 11.72 0.44 -11.33
N GLU A 18 11.56 -0.84 -11.68
CA GLU A 18 12.67 -1.80 -11.75
C GLU A 18 13.72 -1.43 -12.80
N GLY A 19 13.33 -0.69 -13.84
CA GLY A 19 14.25 -0.15 -14.86
C GLY A 19 15.14 1.00 -14.36
N TYR A 20 14.94 1.49 -13.14
CA TYR A 20 15.68 2.62 -12.60
C TYR A 20 16.45 2.23 -11.33
N SER A 21 17.74 2.56 -11.31
CA SER A 21 18.60 2.40 -10.14
C SER A 21 18.40 3.52 -9.12
N GLY A 22 18.99 3.36 -7.92
CA GLY A 22 19.00 4.36 -6.86
C GLY A 22 18.02 4.08 -5.74
N LYS A 23 18.07 4.90 -4.71
CA LYS A 23 17.17 4.84 -3.55
C LYS A 23 15.77 5.26 -3.95
N ARG A 24 14.78 4.64 -3.28
CA ARG A 24 13.36 4.95 -3.48
C ARG A 24 12.80 5.66 -2.26
N LEU A 25 11.89 6.58 -2.49
CA LEU A 25 11.01 7.15 -1.48
C LEU A 25 9.58 6.69 -1.79
N ILE A 26 8.97 5.99 -0.87
CA ILE A 26 7.59 5.55 -0.93
C ILE A 26 6.79 6.32 0.12
N ASN A 27 5.83 7.12 -0.31
CA ASN A 27 4.94 7.86 0.55
C ASN A 27 3.52 7.33 0.42
N ILE A 28 2.95 6.90 1.52
CA ILE A 28 1.59 6.37 1.61
C ILE A 28 0.75 7.33 2.44
N ILE A 29 -0.37 7.76 1.89
CA ILE A 29 -1.39 8.50 2.62
C ILE A 29 -2.63 7.62 2.68
N ASP A 30 -3.05 7.35 3.90
CA ASP A 30 -4.19 6.52 4.25
C ASP A 30 -5.28 7.36 4.94
N GLN A 31 -6.51 6.88 4.89
CA GLN A 31 -7.65 7.49 5.57
C GLN A 31 -8.57 6.41 6.10
N GLU A 32 -8.91 6.49 7.37
CA GLU A 32 -9.77 5.54 8.05
C GLU A 32 -10.93 6.25 8.76
N ASP A 33 -12.09 5.62 8.76
CA ASP A 33 -13.30 6.13 9.39
C ASP A 33 -13.96 5.01 10.20
N THR A 34 -13.76 5.07 11.52
CA THR A 34 -14.31 4.08 12.45
C THR A 34 -15.82 4.14 12.52
N LYS A 35 -16.40 5.35 12.40
CA LYS A 35 -17.86 5.52 12.41
C LYS A 35 -18.48 4.88 11.16
N ALA A 36 -17.94 5.15 9.98
CA ALA A 36 -18.42 4.53 8.75
C ALA A 36 -18.29 3.01 8.78
N ALA A 37 -17.22 2.48 9.39
CA ALA A 37 -17.04 1.04 9.58
C ALA A 37 -18.15 0.43 10.49
N LEU A 38 -18.44 1.06 11.63
CA LEU A 38 -19.53 0.64 12.52
C LEU A 38 -20.89 0.75 11.83
N ASP A 39 -21.16 1.86 11.16
CA ASP A 39 -22.44 2.09 10.43
C ASP A 39 -22.64 1.06 9.29
N SER A 40 -21.55 0.51 8.73
CA SER A 40 -21.58 -0.59 7.76
C SER A 40 -21.80 -1.98 8.38
N GLY A 41 -21.96 -2.07 9.70
CA GLY A 41 -22.24 -3.32 10.42
C GLY A 41 -21.00 -4.11 10.82
N GLN A 42 -19.80 -3.50 10.79
CA GLN A 42 -18.61 -4.18 11.29
C GLN A 42 -18.66 -4.32 12.82
N PRO A 43 -18.24 -5.47 13.37
CA PRO A 43 -18.17 -5.65 14.82
C PRO A 43 -17.20 -4.64 15.46
N GLU A 44 -17.56 -4.11 16.64
CA GLU A 44 -16.75 -3.12 17.38
C GLU A 44 -15.29 -3.58 17.55
N LYS A 45 -15.06 -4.83 17.96
CA LYS A 45 -13.73 -5.41 18.09
C LYS A 45 -12.91 -5.41 16.80
N VAL A 46 -13.56 -5.48 15.64
CA VAL A 46 -12.89 -5.37 14.34
C VAL A 46 -12.52 -3.91 14.08
N VAL A 47 -13.42 -2.98 14.43
CA VAL A 47 -13.21 -1.54 14.24
C VAL A 47 -12.09 -1.01 15.15
N GLU A 48 -11.99 -1.47 16.40
CA GLU A 48 -10.85 -1.19 17.29
C GLU A 48 -9.49 -1.58 16.67
N ASN A 49 -9.51 -2.60 15.80
CA ASN A 49 -8.33 -3.14 15.11
C ASN A 49 -8.38 -2.88 13.59
N TRP A 50 -9.02 -1.78 13.18
CA TRP A 50 -9.33 -1.50 11.77
C TRP A 50 -8.10 -1.39 10.87
N MET A 51 -6.93 -1.04 11.44
CA MET A 51 -5.66 -1.05 10.73
C MET A 51 -5.32 -2.42 10.14
N TYR A 52 -5.69 -3.52 10.81
CA TYR A 52 -5.51 -4.88 10.28
C TYR A 52 -6.58 -5.28 9.28
N ALA A 53 -7.75 -4.63 9.28
CA ALA A 53 -8.83 -4.91 8.36
C ALA A 53 -8.73 -4.09 7.06
N ASN A 54 -8.27 -2.84 7.13
CA ASN A 54 -8.27 -1.92 6.00
C ASN A 54 -6.90 -1.29 5.69
N SER A 55 -6.25 -0.62 6.65
CA SER A 55 -4.93 0.02 6.43
C SER A 55 -3.86 -0.96 5.93
N ILE A 56 -3.95 -2.24 6.28
CA ILE A 56 -3.07 -3.30 5.80
C ILE A 56 -2.93 -3.31 4.28
N HIS A 57 -3.98 -2.92 3.56
CA HIS A 57 -3.97 -2.88 2.11
C HIS A 57 -3.07 -1.78 1.53
N LEU A 58 -2.93 -0.64 2.22
CA LEU A 58 -2.00 0.41 1.82
C LEU A 58 -0.60 0.14 2.36
N ILE A 59 -0.50 -0.32 3.60
CA ILE A 59 0.78 -0.68 4.23
C ILE A 59 1.54 -1.74 3.41
N ASP A 60 0.82 -2.66 2.77
CA ASP A 60 1.41 -3.68 1.92
C ASP A 60 2.20 -3.12 0.73
N TYR A 61 1.96 -1.88 0.31
CA TYR A 61 2.75 -1.23 -0.74
C TYR A 61 4.23 -1.07 -0.37
N PHE A 62 4.58 -1.00 0.91
CA PHE A 62 5.98 -1.03 1.33
C PHE A 62 6.65 -2.37 0.99
N ASN A 63 5.94 -3.50 1.18
CA ASN A 63 6.44 -4.83 0.77
C ASN A 63 6.61 -4.95 -0.75
N ILE A 64 5.82 -4.20 -1.54
CA ILE A 64 5.86 -4.24 -3.00
C ILE A 64 7.03 -3.39 -3.54
N PHE A 65 7.27 -2.21 -2.95
CA PHE A 65 8.13 -1.19 -3.55
C PHE A 65 9.41 -0.90 -2.81
N CYS A 66 9.47 -1.07 -1.48
CA CYS A 66 10.72 -0.95 -0.73
C CYS A 66 11.55 -2.24 -0.83
N ARG A 67 12.86 -2.07 -0.80
CA ARG A 67 13.83 -3.16 -0.91
C ARG A 67 14.61 -3.33 0.39
N GLY A 68 15.08 -4.53 0.62
CA GLY A 68 15.86 -4.85 1.82
C GLY A 68 15.00 -5.06 3.07
N LYS A 69 15.65 -4.98 4.24
CA LYS A 69 14.99 -5.15 5.55
C LYS A 69 14.83 -3.79 6.21
N ILE A 70 13.81 -3.63 7.06
CA ILE A 70 13.66 -2.45 7.90
C ILE A 70 14.78 -2.47 8.94
N GLU A 71 15.54 -1.37 9.02
CA GLU A 71 16.64 -1.18 9.97
C GLU A 71 16.25 -0.23 11.10
N ASN A 72 15.37 0.73 10.81
CA ASN A 72 14.93 1.71 11.80
C ASN A 72 13.50 2.16 11.52
N VAL A 73 12.77 2.45 12.60
CA VAL A 73 11.43 3.02 12.57
C VAL A 73 11.43 4.28 13.43
N GLU A 74 10.94 5.36 12.87
CA GLU A 74 10.81 6.64 13.55
C GLU A 74 9.31 6.98 13.66
N TYR A 75 8.81 7.01 14.87
CA TYR A 75 7.43 7.41 15.17
C TYR A 75 7.41 8.92 15.38
N LEU A 76 6.77 9.64 14.46
CA LEU A 76 6.64 11.10 14.52
C LEU A 76 5.31 11.50 15.17
N ILE A 77 4.27 10.70 14.96
CA ILE A 77 2.97 10.80 15.63
C ILE A 77 2.51 9.37 15.89
N ASP A 78 2.50 8.97 17.15
CA ASP A 78 2.07 7.65 17.59
C ASP A 78 0.55 7.49 17.50
N TRP A 79 0.12 6.24 17.28
CA TRP A 79 -1.28 5.85 17.34
C TRP A 79 -1.73 5.59 18.76
N GLU A 80 -2.85 6.20 19.13
CA GLU A 80 -3.57 5.92 20.36
C GLU A 80 -5.07 5.89 20.05
N TYR A 81 -5.70 4.72 20.25
CA TYR A 81 -7.12 4.53 19.94
C TYR A 81 -7.98 5.61 20.61
N GLU A 82 -8.91 6.20 19.87
CA GLU A 82 -9.81 7.30 20.26
C GLU A 82 -9.12 8.61 20.68
N LYS A 83 -7.79 8.67 20.74
CA LYS A 83 -7.07 9.89 21.15
C LYS A 83 -6.36 10.59 20.02
N THR A 84 -5.84 9.83 19.04
CA THR A 84 -5.11 10.41 17.92
C THR A 84 -5.91 10.32 16.62
N ASN A 85 -5.91 11.43 15.86
CA ASN A 85 -6.50 11.49 14.51
C ASN A 85 -5.45 11.28 13.42
N PHE A 86 -4.18 11.20 13.77
CA PHE A 86 -3.09 11.10 12.81
C PHE A 86 -2.07 10.07 13.25
N VAL A 87 -1.54 9.34 12.29
CA VAL A 87 -0.35 8.50 12.46
C VAL A 87 0.70 8.98 11.46
N LEU A 88 1.93 9.13 11.89
CA LEU A 88 3.04 9.46 11.01
C LEU A 88 4.28 8.66 11.41
N THR A 89 4.64 7.70 10.55
CA THR A 89 5.76 6.79 10.78
C THR A 89 6.70 6.79 9.58
N LYS A 90 8.00 6.84 9.85
CA LYS A 90 9.06 6.71 8.85
C LYS A 90 9.79 5.39 9.03
N LEU A 91 10.00 4.69 7.92
CA LEU A 91 10.73 3.43 7.82
C LEU A 91 12.02 3.63 7.04
N ASN A 92 13.14 3.20 7.59
CA ASN A 92 14.42 3.18 6.90
C ASN A 92 14.79 1.74 6.55
N PHE A 93 15.11 1.49 5.29
CA PHE A 93 15.43 0.16 4.78
C PHE A 93 16.92 0.00 4.49
N SER A 94 17.44 -1.21 4.63
CA SER A 94 18.86 -1.55 4.39
C SER A 94 19.35 -1.26 2.96
N SER A 95 18.44 -1.15 2.01
CA SER A 95 18.73 -0.70 0.64
C SER A 95 18.96 0.80 0.53
N GLY A 96 18.68 1.56 1.61
CA GLY A 96 18.59 3.00 1.65
C GLY A 96 17.23 3.54 1.16
N ASP A 97 16.26 2.68 0.85
CA ASP A 97 14.90 3.11 0.56
C ASP A 97 14.24 3.67 1.83
N ILE A 98 13.34 4.62 1.65
CA ILE A 98 12.60 5.28 2.74
C ILE A 98 11.11 5.10 2.50
N GLY A 99 10.40 4.63 3.52
CA GLY A 99 8.95 4.60 3.57
C GLY A 99 8.41 5.68 4.51
N ILE A 100 7.40 6.40 4.10
CA ILE A 100 6.63 7.32 4.94
C ILE A 100 5.18 6.88 4.92
N TYR A 101 4.63 6.59 6.08
CA TYR A 101 3.22 6.28 6.25
C TYR A 101 2.54 7.40 7.01
N GLN A 102 1.45 7.91 6.44
CA GLN A 102 0.57 8.90 7.06
C GLN A 102 -0.84 8.33 7.04
N CYS A 103 -1.54 8.39 8.17
CA CYS A 103 -2.93 8.00 8.23
C CYS A 103 -3.76 9.06 8.93
N TYR A 104 -4.93 9.33 8.36
CA TYR A 104 -5.94 10.24 8.88
C TYR A 104 -7.10 9.42 9.43
N TRP A 105 -7.25 9.40 10.75
CA TRP A 105 -8.33 8.69 11.44
C TRP A 105 -9.48 9.64 11.74
N ASN A 106 -10.69 9.25 11.31
CA ASN A 106 -11.91 10.04 11.49
C ASN A 106 -11.77 11.49 10.99
N ALA A 107 -10.98 11.67 9.95
CA ALA A 107 -10.67 12.96 9.35
C ALA A 107 -10.61 12.81 7.82
N PRO A 108 -10.85 13.90 7.05
CA PRO A 108 -10.73 13.86 5.60
C PRO A 108 -9.30 13.55 5.15
N GLY A 109 -9.15 12.66 4.21
CA GLY A 109 -7.85 12.32 3.61
C GLY A 109 -8.03 11.49 2.34
N PRO A 110 -7.02 11.41 1.50
CA PRO A 110 -7.03 10.53 0.34
C PRO A 110 -6.46 9.16 0.69
N TRP A 111 -6.78 8.17 -0.14
CA TRP A 111 -5.94 7.00 -0.32
C TRP A 111 -5.01 7.25 -1.50
N SER A 112 -3.71 7.30 -1.22
CA SER A 112 -2.72 7.52 -2.27
C SER A 112 -1.38 6.87 -1.96
N VAL A 113 -0.67 6.50 -3.01
CA VAL A 113 0.70 5.97 -2.94
C VAL A 113 1.55 6.70 -3.95
N SER A 114 2.62 7.33 -3.48
CA SER A 114 3.65 7.92 -4.33
C SER A 114 4.93 7.12 -4.23
N ILE A 115 5.49 6.75 -5.38
CA ILE A 115 6.75 6.00 -5.48
C ILE A 115 7.72 6.82 -6.32
N SER A 116 8.87 7.16 -5.77
CA SER A 116 9.81 8.00 -6.48
C SER A 116 11.27 7.58 -6.28
N ASN A 117 12.08 7.94 -7.25
CA ASN A 117 13.54 8.00 -7.14
C ASN A 117 14.04 9.28 -7.84
N SER A 118 15.37 9.40 -8.04
CA SER A 118 15.94 10.59 -8.67
C SER A 118 15.60 10.76 -10.16
N LYS A 119 14.95 9.81 -10.81
CA LYS A 119 14.68 9.79 -12.26
C LYS A 119 13.21 9.79 -12.63
N ILE A 120 12.38 9.20 -11.79
CA ILE A 120 10.96 9.04 -12.06
C ILE A 120 10.16 9.09 -10.76
N ARG A 121 8.96 9.64 -10.83
CA ARG A 121 7.96 9.63 -9.76
C ARG A 121 6.66 9.10 -10.33
N PHE A 122 5.98 8.27 -9.55
CA PHE A 122 4.64 7.77 -9.80
C PHE A 122 3.71 8.27 -8.70
N ASP A 123 2.49 8.64 -9.06
CA ASP A 123 1.44 9.00 -8.13
C ASP A 123 0.19 8.19 -8.45
N LEU A 124 -0.18 7.28 -7.56
CA LEU A 124 -1.41 6.48 -7.61
C LEU A 124 -2.47 7.17 -6.75
N LYS A 125 -3.35 7.94 -7.40
CA LYS A 125 -4.46 8.66 -6.75
C LYS A 125 -5.56 8.93 -7.78
N PRO A 126 -6.68 8.15 -7.74
CA PRO A 126 -6.90 6.98 -6.89
C PRO A 126 -5.94 5.83 -7.21
N LEU A 127 -5.92 4.80 -6.34
CA LEU A 127 -4.95 3.70 -6.44
C LEU A 127 -5.06 2.90 -7.73
N GLU A 128 -6.27 2.83 -8.29
CA GLU A 128 -6.62 2.12 -9.52
C GLU A 128 -6.11 2.81 -10.78
N LYS A 129 -5.75 4.08 -10.66
CA LYS A 129 -5.24 4.92 -11.74
C LYS A 129 -3.93 5.54 -11.30
N GLY A 130 -3.31 6.29 -12.18
CA GLY A 130 -2.14 7.05 -11.77
C GLY A 130 -1.46 7.71 -12.93
N ASN A 131 -0.46 8.47 -12.59
CA ASN A 131 0.41 9.12 -13.54
C ASN A 131 1.87 9.00 -13.09
N TYR A 132 2.77 9.34 -14.01
CA TYR A 132 4.19 9.43 -13.71
C TYR A 132 4.81 10.68 -14.32
N GLN A 133 5.91 11.10 -13.73
CA GLN A 133 6.71 12.24 -14.18
C GLN A 133 8.17 11.82 -14.28
N LEU A 134 8.82 12.23 -15.35
CA LEU A 134 10.25 11.97 -15.58
C LEU A 134 11.10 13.15 -15.12
N TYR A 135 12.30 12.87 -14.63
CA TYR A 135 13.29 13.91 -14.37
C TYR A 135 13.54 14.74 -15.65
N GLY A 136 13.55 16.06 -15.49
CA GLY A 136 13.73 17.00 -16.60
C GLY A 136 12.45 17.36 -17.35
N SER A 137 11.31 16.71 -17.05
CA SER A 137 10.01 17.09 -17.58
C SER A 137 9.07 17.60 -16.47
N ARG A 138 8.16 18.49 -16.85
CA ARG A 138 7.02 18.91 -16.00
C ARG A 138 5.72 18.22 -16.40
N ASP A 139 5.74 17.46 -17.48
CA ASP A 139 4.57 16.75 -17.99
C ASP A 139 4.23 15.56 -17.08
N LEU A 140 2.94 15.34 -16.89
CA LEU A 140 2.39 14.16 -16.23
C LEU A 140 1.86 13.22 -17.31
N PHE A 141 2.37 12.00 -17.32
CA PHE A 141 1.95 10.95 -18.23
C PHE A 141 1.01 9.99 -17.50
N GLU A 142 -0.14 9.71 -18.07
CA GLU A 142 -1.08 8.75 -17.49
C GLU A 142 -0.51 7.32 -17.60
N LEU A 143 -0.82 6.49 -16.60
CA LEU A 143 -0.54 5.06 -16.66
C LEU A 143 -1.59 4.38 -17.56
N ASP A 144 -1.13 3.53 -18.46
CA ASP A 144 -2.00 2.71 -19.32
C ASP A 144 -2.57 1.52 -18.54
N ILE A 145 -3.73 1.76 -17.92
CA ILE A 145 -4.41 0.82 -17.03
C ILE A 145 -5.16 -0.23 -17.86
N ASP A 146 -4.99 -1.50 -17.49
CA ASP A 146 -5.63 -2.62 -18.15
C ASP A 146 -7.16 -2.50 -18.14
N ALA A 147 -7.80 -2.84 -19.26
CA ALA A 147 -9.25 -2.77 -19.43
C ALA A 147 -10.01 -3.63 -18.41
N TYR A 148 -9.46 -4.74 -17.94
CA TYR A 148 -10.11 -5.56 -16.92
C TYR A 148 -10.25 -4.86 -15.58
N ASP A 149 -9.32 -3.97 -15.22
CA ASP A 149 -9.46 -3.13 -14.00
C ASP A 149 -10.45 -1.98 -14.18
N GLN A 150 -10.90 -1.71 -15.41
CA GLN A 150 -11.97 -0.74 -15.70
C GLN A 150 -13.35 -1.42 -15.76
N ILE A 151 -13.42 -2.66 -16.23
CA ILE A 151 -14.67 -3.43 -16.37
C ILE A 151 -15.07 -4.09 -15.04
N TYR A 152 -14.10 -4.63 -14.31
CA TYR A 152 -14.29 -5.31 -13.04
C TYR A 152 -13.75 -4.45 -11.88
N LYS A 153 -14.07 -4.85 -10.65
CA LYS A 153 -13.42 -4.24 -9.48
C LYS A 153 -11.90 -4.48 -9.59
N PRO A 154 -11.08 -3.41 -9.51
CA PRO A 154 -9.64 -3.48 -9.76
C PRO A 154 -8.94 -4.59 -8.99
N GLY A 155 -8.03 -5.27 -9.67
CA GLY A 155 -7.23 -6.38 -9.17
C GLY A 155 -7.96 -7.70 -8.97
N LEU A 156 -9.30 -7.72 -8.88
CA LEU A 156 -10.01 -8.97 -8.59
C LEU A 156 -9.98 -9.94 -9.77
N TYR A 157 -10.06 -9.46 -11.01
CA TYR A 157 -9.94 -10.32 -12.19
C TYR A 157 -8.58 -11.03 -12.20
N PHE A 158 -7.50 -10.28 -12.06
CA PHE A 158 -6.15 -10.86 -12.05
C PHE A 158 -5.91 -11.76 -10.85
N GLN A 159 -6.41 -11.39 -9.66
CA GLN A 159 -6.33 -12.26 -8.48
C GLN A 159 -7.09 -13.58 -8.68
N ALA A 160 -8.26 -13.55 -9.33
CA ALA A 160 -9.01 -14.76 -9.66
C ALA A 160 -8.24 -15.67 -10.64
N GLN A 161 -7.56 -15.09 -11.64
CA GLN A 161 -6.69 -15.84 -12.55
C GLN A 161 -5.54 -16.53 -11.80
N GLU A 162 -4.92 -15.85 -10.85
CA GLU A 162 -3.87 -16.45 -10.00
C GLU A 162 -4.44 -17.55 -9.09
N ALA A 163 -5.67 -17.38 -8.58
CA ALA A 163 -6.35 -18.41 -7.80
C ALA A 163 -6.64 -19.68 -8.63
N LEU A 164 -7.06 -19.52 -9.89
CA LEU A 164 -7.25 -20.65 -10.80
C LEU A 164 -5.94 -21.37 -11.12
N LYS A 165 -4.82 -20.64 -11.25
CA LYS A 165 -3.51 -21.25 -11.39
C LYS A 165 -3.14 -22.08 -10.15
N ALA A 166 -3.34 -21.52 -8.96
CA ALA A 166 -3.06 -22.21 -7.69
C ALA A 166 -3.90 -23.50 -7.56
N ALA A 167 -5.20 -23.42 -7.85
CA ALA A 167 -6.11 -24.58 -7.81
C ALA A 167 -5.69 -25.70 -8.78
N ASN A 168 -4.99 -25.36 -9.85
CA ASN A 168 -4.45 -26.30 -10.84
C ASN A 168 -2.97 -26.66 -10.58
N ASN A 169 -2.44 -26.39 -9.40
CA ASN A 169 -1.04 -26.62 -9.03
C ASN A 169 -0.02 -25.96 -9.98
N LYS A 170 -0.38 -24.83 -10.59
CA LYS A 170 0.51 -24.05 -11.45
C LYS A 170 1.19 -22.94 -10.65
N PRO A 171 2.39 -22.47 -11.07
CA PRO A 171 3.02 -21.29 -10.49
C PRO A 171 2.05 -20.09 -10.48
N HIS A 172 1.93 -19.43 -9.33
CA HIS A 172 1.00 -18.32 -9.13
C HIS A 172 1.61 -17.20 -8.28
N LYS A 173 0.97 -16.04 -8.30
CA LYS A 173 1.38 -14.83 -7.56
C LYS A 173 0.43 -14.47 -6.41
N LEU A 174 -0.37 -15.41 -5.93
CA LEU A 174 -1.16 -15.17 -4.73
C LEU A 174 -0.25 -14.94 -3.52
N VAL A 175 -0.69 -14.09 -2.63
CA VAL A 175 -0.02 -13.86 -1.34
C VAL A 175 -0.07 -15.14 -0.52
N SER A 176 1.09 -15.62 -0.08
CA SER A 176 1.20 -16.74 0.85
C SER A 176 0.78 -16.34 2.27
N ILE A 177 0.55 -17.33 3.14
CA ILE A 177 0.28 -17.08 4.56
C ILE A 177 1.45 -16.34 5.21
N ASP A 178 2.69 -16.72 4.89
CA ASP A 178 3.89 -16.07 5.43
C ASP A 178 4.02 -14.61 4.99
N GLU A 179 3.69 -14.31 3.73
CA GLU A 179 3.66 -12.92 3.24
C GLU A 179 2.54 -12.11 3.92
N GLY A 180 1.37 -12.72 4.09
CA GLY A 180 0.26 -12.11 4.84
C GLY A 180 0.65 -11.80 6.28
N TYR A 181 1.29 -12.74 6.96
CA TYR A 181 1.80 -12.55 8.31
C TYR A 181 2.84 -11.42 8.39
N LYS A 182 3.80 -11.38 7.46
CA LYS A 182 4.77 -10.27 7.37
C LYS A 182 4.10 -8.92 7.20
N THR A 183 3.00 -8.85 6.43
CA THR A 183 2.26 -7.60 6.27
C THR A 183 1.54 -7.21 7.57
N MET A 184 0.99 -8.17 8.32
CA MET A 184 0.41 -7.90 9.64
C MET A 184 1.46 -7.42 10.66
N GLU A 185 2.65 -8.02 10.67
CA GLU A 185 3.77 -7.55 11.50
C GLU A 185 4.21 -6.13 11.11
N LEU A 186 4.17 -5.80 9.82
CA LEU A 186 4.46 -4.44 9.35
C LEU A 186 3.40 -3.44 9.82
N VAL A 187 2.11 -3.82 9.83
CA VAL A 187 1.04 -3.00 10.43
C VAL A 187 1.33 -2.75 11.91
N ARG A 188 1.61 -3.83 12.67
CA ARG A 188 1.95 -3.76 14.09
C ARG A 188 3.12 -2.79 14.33
N LEU A 189 4.16 -2.89 13.52
CA LEU A 189 5.35 -2.06 13.60
C LEU A 189 5.04 -0.58 13.30
N ILE A 190 4.29 -0.28 12.23
CA ILE A 190 3.96 1.09 11.83
C ILE A 190 3.10 1.80 12.88
N TYR A 191 2.17 1.08 13.49
CA TYR A 191 1.26 1.61 14.51
C TYR A 191 1.81 1.53 15.93
N ASN A 192 3.06 1.07 16.12
CA ASN A 192 3.70 0.91 17.43
C ASN A 192 2.83 0.10 18.43
N LEU A 193 2.13 -0.93 17.93
CA LEU A 193 1.26 -1.74 18.77
C LEU A 193 2.10 -2.70 19.59
N ASN A 194 1.93 -2.64 20.93
CA ASN A 194 2.55 -3.60 21.83
C ASN A 194 2.03 -5.01 21.56
N SER A 195 2.91 -6.00 21.63
CA SER A 195 2.61 -7.42 21.49
C SER A 195 1.87 -7.97 22.71
#